data_c69e79843cec65870f9c0ba65b1c07b2
#
_entry.id   c69e79843cec65870f9c0ba65b1c07b2
#
_cell.length_a   1.000
_cell.length_b   1.000
_cell.length_c   1.000
_cell.angle_alpha   90.00
_cell.angle_beta   90.00
_cell.angle_gamma   90.00
#
_symmetry.space_group_name_H-M   'P 1'
#
loop_
_entity.id
_entity.type
_entity.pdbx_description
1 polymer ?
#
loop_
_entity_poly.entity_id
_entity_poly.type
_entity_poly.pdbx_seq_one_letter_code
_entity_poly.pdbx_strand_id
1 'polypeptide(L)'
;LLAQLCENITLNKFNVCLKGDNDPRYFTTQADATHFSGCKGKIISKNGLYENMMDDAINVHGTYLKIIKRLDDYTLIGRYMHEQSWGFKWGEAGDKVQFIRSATMDTVGYENQITAIYSHDKKEEKGSREFIIKFKNKIAPSIDDHTDFGIENLTWTPEVVFSENIIRNNRARGALFSTPCKTVVEKNLFDHTSGTAILLCGDCNGWYETGSCKNVTIRKNRFINALTSMFQFTNAIISIYPEIPDLQGQKGYFHGGENGKISIVDNIFETFDIPILYAKSVNGLIFKNNKILKNTEYEPYHWNKKTILLERVTNATIKE
;
A
#
# COMPACT_ATOMS: atom_id res chain seq x y z
N LEU A 1 -10.80 4.92 -12.34
CA LEU A 1 -11.04 3.48 -12.51
C LEU A 1 -11.04 2.81 -11.13
N LEU A 2 -12.07 2.07 -10.79
CA LEU A 2 -12.11 1.19 -9.63
C LEU A 2 -12.17 -0.27 -10.13
N ALA A 3 -11.22 -1.10 -9.72
CA ALA A 3 -11.16 -2.52 -10.00
C ALA A 3 -11.11 -3.31 -8.69
N GLN A 4 -12.08 -4.19 -8.48
CA GLN A 4 -12.18 -5.02 -7.29
C GLN A 4 -12.35 -6.47 -7.68
N LEU A 5 -11.62 -7.38 -7.01
CA LEU A 5 -11.64 -8.81 -7.29
C LEU A 5 -11.37 -9.16 -8.77
N CYS A 6 -10.48 -8.41 -9.39
CA CYS A 6 -10.10 -8.60 -10.77
C CYS A 6 -8.74 -9.31 -10.89
N GLU A 7 -8.48 -9.85 -12.07
CA GLU A 7 -7.23 -10.54 -12.37
C GLU A 7 -6.62 -10.04 -13.68
N ASN A 8 -5.29 -9.81 -13.69
CA ASN A 8 -4.51 -9.47 -14.88
C ASN A 8 -5.02 -8.22 -15.63
N ILE A 9 -4.81 -7.05 -15.03
CA ILE A 9 -5.24 -5.77 -15.61
C ILE A 9 -4.04 -5.05 -16.23
N THR A 10 -4.20 -4.59 -17.46
CA THR A 10 -3.21 -3.75 -18.14
C THR A 10 -3.83 -2.43 -18.57
N LEU A 11 -3.28 -1.34 -18.07
CA LEU A 11 -3.56 0.02 -18.49
C LEU A 11 -2.36 0.51 -19.33
N ASN A 12 -2.57 0.73 -20.60
CA ASN A 12 -1.54 1.24 -21.51
C ASN A 12 -2.03 2.52 -22.16
N LYS A 13 -1.33 3.64 -21.94
CA LYS A 13 -1.77 4.97 -22.36
C LYS A 13 -3.15 5.35 -21.82
N PHE A 14 -3.44 4.88 -20.59
CA PHE A 14 -4.64 5.26 -19.88
C PHE A 14 -4.41 6.62 -19.22
N ASN A 15 -5.28 7.59 -19.51
CA ASN A 15 -5.11 8.95 -19.04
C ASN A 15 -6.28 9.39 -18.17
N VAL A 16 -5.96 9.99 -17.05
CA VAL A 16 -6.87 10.74 -16.19
C VAL A 16 -6.34 12.16 -16.15
N CYS A 17 -6.88 13.02 -16.98
CA CYS A 17 -6.35 14.36 -17.22
C CYS A 17 -7.46 15.39 -17.48
N LEU A 18 -7.12 16.65 -17.41
CA LEU A 18 -7.96 17.74 -17.88
C LEU A 18 -8.11 17.66 -19.41
N LYS A 19 -9.18 18.26 -19.94
CA LYS A 19 -9.47 18.27 -21.39
C LYS A 19 -8.57 19.24 -22.19
N GLY A 20 -7.55 19.79 -21.57
CA GLY A 20 -6.64 20.78 -22.11
C GLY A 20 -6.64 22.07 -21.29
N ASP A 21 -5.89 23.06 -21.75
CA ASP A 21 -5.61 24.30 -20.99
C ASP A 21 -6.86 25.14 -20.67
N ASN A 22 -7.93 24.96 -21.42
CA ASN A 22 -9.21 25.67 -21.22
C ASN A 22 -10.24 24.85 -20.42
N ASP A 23 -9.84 23.73 -19.79
CA ASP A 23 -10.78 22.99 -18.94
C ASP A 23 -11.09 23.81 -17.67
N PRO A 24 -12.37 24.14 -17.38
CA PRO A 24 -12.72 24.94 -16.22
C PRO A 24 -12.58 24.18 -14.89
N ARG A 25 -12.32 22.89 -14.91
CA ARG A 25 -12.16 22.07 -13.71
C ARG A 25 -10.76 22.22 -13.13
N TYR A 26 -10.67 22.27 -11.82
CA TYR A 26 -9.41 22.19 -11.07
C TYR A 26 -8.97 20.74 -10.85
N PHE A 27 -9.95 19.80 -10.79
CA PHE A 27 -9.70 18.39 -10.48
C PHE A 27 -10.26 17.48 -11.57
N THR A 28 -9.58 16.37 -11.80
CA THR A 28 -10.00 15.31 -12.72
C THR A 28 -10.89 14.28 -12.05
N THR A 29 -10.54 13.88 -10.82
CA THR A 29 -11.30 12.90 -10.01
C THR A 29 -11.42 13.41 -8.58
N GLN A 30 -12.50 13.01 -7.92
CA GLN A 30 -12.73 13.31 -6.49
C GLN A 30 -11.95 12.36 -5.57
N ALA A 31 -11.63 11.19 -6.05
CA ALA A 31 -10.85 10.14 -5.38
C ALA A 31 -9.67 9.73 -6.29
N ASP A 32 -9.12 8.54 -6.10
CA ASP A 32 -8.01 8.02 -6.90
C ASP A 32 -8.31 8.02 -8.41
N ALA A 33 -7.29 8.23 -9.21
CA ALA A 33 -7.42 8.00 -10.65
C ALA A 33 -7.64 6.52 -10.97
N THR A 34 -6.88 5.65 -10.28
CA THR A 34 -6.99 4.18 -10.39
C THR A 34 -6.85 3.51 -9.03
N HIS A 35 -7.80 2.64 -8.68
CA HIS A 35 -7.86 1.95 -7.41
C HIS A 35 -8.09 0.45 -7.64
N PHE A 36 -7.20 -0.38 -7.09
CA PHE A 36 -7.21 -1.84 -7.23
C PHE A 36 -7.29 -2.49 -5.85
N SER A 37 -8.47 -3.02 -5.50
CA SER A 37 -8.71 -3.64 -4.21
C SER A 37 -8.95 -5.14 -4.34
N GLY A 38 -8.14 -5.95 -3.65
CA GLY A 38 -8.27 -7.41 -3.66
C GLY A 38 -8.17 -8.01 -5.06
N CYS A 39 -7.29 -7.48 -5.90
CA CYS A 39 -7.00 -8.04 -7.22
C CYS A 39 -5.90 -9.11 -7.13
N LYS A 40 -5.75 -9.95 -8.15
CA LYS A 40 -4.68 -10.95 -8.25
C LYS A 40 -4.00 -10.95 -9.63
N GLY A 41 -3.02 -11.83 -9.80
CA GLY A 41 -2.23 -11.91 -11.02
C GLY A 41 -1.31 -10.71 -11.18
N LYS A 42 -1.47 -9.93 -12.24
CA LYS A 42 -0.59 -8.78 -12.53
C LYS A 42 -1.37 -7.52 -12.87
N ILE A 43 -1.01 -6.41 -12.25
CA ILE A 43 -1.48 -5.07 -12.58
C ILE A 43 -0.33 -4.34 -13.28
N ILE A 44 -0.58 -3.88 -14.49
CA ILE A 44 0.37 -3.11 -15.30
C ILE A 44 -0.25 -1.76 -15.62
N SER A 45 0.39 -0.66 -15.23
CA SER A 45 0.07 0.68 -15.72
C SER A 45 1.30 1.28 -16.37
N LYS A 46 1.20 1.65 -17.65
CA LYS A 46 2.31 2.20 -18.42
C LYS A 46 1.90 3.27 -19.42
N ASN A 47 2.81 4.23 -19.65
CA ASN A 47 2.63 5.32 -20.61
C ASN A 47 1.37 6.15 -20.35
N GLY A 48 0.89 6.25 -19.10
CA GLY A 48 -0.31 6.99 -18.71
C GLY A 48 0.02 8.41 -18.25
N LEU A 49 -1.00 9.27 -18.29
CA LEU A 49 -0.99 10.59 -17.68
C LEU A 49 -2.04 10.64 -16.57
N TYR A 50 -1.60 10.92 -15.35
CA TYR A 50 -2.42 11.07 -14.16
C TYR A 50 -2.19 12.46 -13.58
N GLU A 51 -3.18 13.34 -13.68
CA GLU A 51 -3.02 14.70 -13.20
C GLU A 51 -4.24 15.25 -12.48
N ASN A 52 -4.00 16.14 -11.54
CA ASN A 52 -5.03 16.92 -10.86
C ASN A 52 -6.08 16.07 -10.12
N MET A 53 -5.75 14.88 -9.62
CA MET A 53 -6.63 14.10 -8.77
C MET A 53 -6.74 14.73 -7.38
N MET A 54 -7.88 14.56 -6.73
CA MET A 54 -8.02 14.92 -5.32
C MET A 54 -7.40 13.87 -4.38
N ASP A 55 -7.08 12.69 -4.89
CA ASP A 55 -6.41 11.61 -4.18
C ASP A 55 -5.28 10.99 -5.02
N ASP A 56 -4.99 9.71 -4.92
CA ASP A 56 -3.82 9.07 -5.51
C ASP A 56 -3.95 8.86 -7.02
N ALA A 57 -2.82 8.78 -7.73
CA ALA A 57 -2.85 8.35 -9.13
C ALA A 57 -3.12 6.85 -9.23
N ILE A 58 -2.56 6.07 -8.33
CA ILE A 58 -2.79 4.62 -8.22
C ILE A 58 -2.73 4.18 -6.77
N ASN A 59 -3.72 3.38 -6.35
CA ASN A 59 -3.72 2.66 -5.08
C ASN A 59 -3.92 1.17 -5.35
N VAL A 60 -3.03 0.32 -4.82
CA VAL A 60 -3.10 -1.15 -4.95
C VAL A 60 -2.98 -1.79 -3.59
N HIS A 61 -4.02 -2.46 -3.14
CA HIS A 61 -4.06 -3.14 -1.85
C HIS A 61 -5.04 -4.32 -1.84
N GLY A 62 -4.94 -5.18 -0.84
CA GLY A 62 -6.01 -6.10 -0.43
C GLY A 62 -6.78 -5.51 0.75
N THR A 63 -7.65 -6.31 1.37
CA THR A 63 -8.42 -5.87 2.54
C THR A 63 -8.30 -6.89 3.65
N TYR A 64 -7.92 -6.42 4.86
CA TYR A 64 -8.00 -7.23 6.06
C TYR A 64 -9.46 -7.46 6.48
N LEU A 65 -9.78 -8.68 6.90
CA LEU A 65 -10.91 -8.89 7.79
C LEU A 65 -10.43 -8.86 9.24
N LYS A 66 -11.10 -8.11 10.11
CA LYS A 66 -10.88 -8.20 11.55
C LYS A 66 -11.50 -9.50 12.08
N ILE A 67 -10.76 -10.23 12.90
CA ILE A 67 -11.32 -11.39 13.62
C ILE A 67 -12.22 -10.85 14.74
N ILE A 68 -13.50 -11.24 14.70
CA ILE A 68 -14.48 -10.81 15.69
C ILE A 68 -14.92 -11.93 16.60
N LYS A 69 -14.69 -13.19 16.19
CA LYS A 69 -15.00 -14.36 17.03
C LYS A 69 -14.24 -15.60 16.56
N ARG A 70 -13.73 -16.39 17.50
CA ARG A 70 -13.26 -17.75 17.28
C ARG A 70 -14.37 -18.73 17.64
N LEU A 71 -14.79 -19.57 16.70
CA LEU A 71 -15.84 -20.57 16.91
C LEU A 71 -15.28 -21.90 17.41
N ASP A 72 -14.14 -22.32 16.82
CA ASP A 72 -13.42 -23.55 17.19
C ASP A 72 -11.96 -23.48 16.72
N ASP A 73 -11.23 -24.61 16.75
CA ASP A 73 -9.82 -24.66 16.35
C ASP A 73 -9.57 -24.41 14.85
N TYR A 74 -10.61 -24.44 14.03
CA TYR A 74 -10.52 -24.33 12.57
C TYR A 74 -11.42 -23.24 11.98
N THR A 75 -12.22 -22.55 12.83
CA THR A 75 -13.27 -21.67 12.32
C THR A 75 -13.26 -20.32 13.03
N LEU A 76 -13.25 -19.26 12.25
CA LEU A 76 -13.35 -17.86 12.72
C LEU A 76 -14.51 -17.14 12.06
N ILE A 77 -14.96 -16.05 12.67
CA ILE A 77 -15.78 -15.01 12.04
C ILE A 77 -14.88 -13.80 11.79
N GLY A 78 -14.78 -13.41 10.53
CA GLY A 78 -14.09 -12.21 10.06
C GLY A 78 -15.05 -11.16 9.59
N ARG A 79 -14.74 -9.87 9.82
CA ARG A 79 -15.56 -8.72 9.45
C ARG A 79 -14.77 -7.69 8.66
N TYR A 80 -15.33 -7.18 7.57
CA TYR A 80 -14.90 -5.92 6.95
C TYR A 80 -15.13 -4.76 7.91
N MET A 81 -14.13 -3.95 8.14
CA MET A 81 -14.21 -2.86 9.13
C MET A 81 -14.46 -1.50 8.51
N HIS A 82 -13.81 -1.18 7.38
CA HIS A 82 -13.97 0.10 6.74
C HIS A 82 -15.24 0.17 5.89
N GLU A 83 -15.98 1.28 5.98
CA GLU A 83 -17.29 1.45 5.33
C GLU A 83 -17.24 1.38 3.80
N GLN A 84 -16.10 1.68 3.19
CA GLN A 84 -15.92 1.65 1.74
C GLN A 84 -15.38 0.30 1.23
N SER A 85 -15.06 -0.67 2.11
CA SER A 85 -14.36 -1.90 1.73
C SER A 85 -15.22 -3.13 1.64
N TRP A 86 -16.52 -3.08 1.97
CA TRP A 86 -17.39 -4.24 2.02
C TRP A 86 -18.43 -4.30 0.89
N GLY A 87 -19.13 -5.42 0.79
CA GLY A 87 -20.09 -5.66 -0.26
C GLY A 87 -19.61 -6.69 -1.31
N PHE A 88 -18.39 -7.21 -1.13
CA PHE A 88 -17.76 -8.14 -2.06
C PHE A 88 -17.48 -9.49 -1.39
N LYS A 89 -17.30 -10.53 -2.23
CA LYS A 89 -16.74 -11.79 -1.80
C LYS A 89 -15.28 -11.56 -1.39
N TRP A 90 -14.93 -11.84 -0.13
CA TRP A 90 -13.57 -11.64 0.36
C TRP A 90 -12.58 -12.72 -0.05
N GLY A 91 -13.06 -13.95 -0.25
CA GLY A 91 -12.22 -15.08 -0.58
C GLY A 91 -13.04 -16.30 -0.98
N GLU A 92 -12.34 -17.38 -1.29
CA GLU A 92 -12.95 -18.67 -1.67
C GLU A 92 -12.16 -19.86 -1.14
N ALA A 93 -12.74 -21.06 -1.21
CA ALA A 93 -12.06 -22.29 -0.85
C ALA A 93 -10.81 -22.47 -1.73
N GLY A 94 -9.68 -22.78 -1.11
CA GLY A 94 -8.37 -22.87 -1.74
C GLY A 94 -7.47 -21.65 -1.52
N ASP A 95 -8.02 -20.48 -1.19
CA ASP A 95 -7.24 -19.29 -0.94
C ASP A 95 -6.29 -19.45 0.25
N LYS A 96 -5.08 -18.95 0.10
CA LYS A 96 -4.08 -18.86 1.16
C LYS A 96 -4.30 -17.61 1.98
N VAL A 97 -4.11 -17.71 3.27
CA VAL A 97 -4.28 -16.60 4.21
C VAL A 97 -3.17 -16.57 5.24
N GLN A 98 -2.96 -15.41 5.85
CA GLN A 98 -2.15 -15.24 7.05
C GLN A 98 -2.88 -14.39 8.08
N PHE A 99 -2.43 -14.50 9.34
CA PHE A 99 -2.99 -13.75 10.45
C PHE A 99 -2.00 -12.68 10.90
N ILE A 100 -2.51 -11.50 11.19
CA ILE A 100 -1.72 -10.33 11.59
C ILE A 100 -2.25 -9.83 12.94
N ARG A 101 -1.36 -9.55 13.88
CA ARG A 101 -1.70 -8.82 15.12
C ARG A 101 -1.77 -7.33 14.79
N SER A 102 -2.94 -6.71 14.93
CA SER A 102 -3.17 -5.33 14.47
C SER A 102 -2.25 -4.30 15.16
N ALA A 103 -2.01 -4.45 16.46
CA ALA A 103 -1.19 -3.48 17.22
C ALA A 103 0.27 -3.43 16.76
N THR A 104 0.88 -4.57 16.41
CA THR A 104 2.30 -4.68 16.06
C THR A 104 2.55 -4.98 14.58
N MET A 105 1.52 -5.31 13.83
CA MET A 105 1.60 -5.78 12.46
C MET A 105 2.54 -6.99 12.26
N ASP A 106 2.74 -7.79 13.31
CA ASP A 106 3.45 -9.07 13.23
C ASP A 106 2.52 -10.16 12.70
N THR A 107 3.06 -11.02 11.82
CA THR A 107 2.40 -12.28 11.45
C THR A 107 2.31 -13.23 12.65
N VAL A 108 1.19 -13.92 12.78
CA VAL A 108 0.93 -14.84 13.88
C VAL A 108 0.59 -16.24 13.35
N GLY A 109 1.32 -17.24 13.83
CA GLY A 109 1.19 -18.61 13.34
C GLY A 109 1.80 -18.79 11.94
N TYR A 110 1.29 -19.79 11.23
CA TYR A 110 1.71 -20.14 9.87
C TYR A 110 0.63 -19.72 8.86
N GLU A 111 1.03 -19.64 7.60
CA GLU A 111 0.06 -19.53 6.51
C GLU A 111 -0.97 -20.69 6.59
N ASN A 112 -2.21 -20.35 6.31
CA ASN A 112 -3.31 -21.30 6.33
C ASN A 112 -4.03 -21.27 4.97
N GLN A 113 -5.00 -22.16 4.79
CA GLN A 113 -5.79 -22.26 3.58
C GLN A 113 -7.27 -22.30 3.93
N ILE A 114 -8.09 -21.53 3.21
CA ILE A 114 -9.54 -21.55 3.35
C ILE A 114 -10.07 -22.86 2.79
N THR A 115 -10.87 -23.58 3.57
CA THR A 115 -11.62 -24.76 3.08
C THR A 115 -13.07 -24.43 2.76
N ALA A 116 -13.64 -23.44 3.45
CA ALA A 116 -14.98 -22.92 3.18
C ALA A 116 -15.14 -21.51 3.73
N ILE A 117 -15.98 -20.71 3.07
CA ILE A 117 -16.35 -19.38 3.50
C ILE A 117 -17.82 -19.13 3.22
N TYR A 118 -18.54 -18.58 4.20
CA TYR A 118 -19.98 -18.34 4.14
C TYR A 118 -20.30 -16.95 4.69
N SER A 119 -21.31 -16.28 4.14
CA SER A 119 -21.92 -15.10 4.76
C SER A 119 -22.43 -15.44 6.14
N HIS A 120 -22.12 -14.61 7.13
CA HIS A 120 -22.58 -14.75 8.51
C HIS A 120 -23.74 -13.79 8.82
N ASP A 121 -23.68 -12.59 8.35
CA ASP A 121 -24.71 -11.58 8.52
C ASP A 121 -25.85 -11.73 7.50
N LYS A 122 -26.97 -11.09 7.78
CA LYS A 122 -28.05 -10.99 6.79
C LYS A 122 -27.52 -10.25 5.57
N LYS A 123 -27.83 -10.78 4.38
CA LYS A 123 -27.54 -10.09 3.13
C LYS A 123 -28.28 -8.76 3.13
N GLU A 124 -27.51 -7.68 3.27
CA GLU A 124 -27.98 -6.35 2.94
C GLU A 124 -27.96 -6.15 1.42
N GLU A 125 -28.58 -5.09 0.92
CA GLU A 125 -28.52 -4.73 -0.52
C GLU A 125 -27.09 -4.61 -1.04
N LYS A 126 -26.14 -4.26 -0.16
CA LYS A 126 -24.71 -4.09 -0.48
C LYS A 126 -23.86 -5.37 -0.30
N GLY A 127 -24.46 -6.51 0.04
CA GLY A 127 -23.74 -7.76 0.28
C GLY A 127 -23.37 -8.00 1.74
N SER A 128 -22.53 -9.01 2.00
CA SER A 128 -22.14 -9.40 3.37
C SER A 128 -20.96 -8.59 3.88
N ARG A 129 -20.99 -8.30 5.17
CA ARG A 129 -19.91 -7.67 5.91
C ARG A 129 -19.14 -8.67 6.78
N GLU A 130 -19.80 -9.76 7.17
CA GLU A 130 -19.26 -10.80 8.05
C GLU A 130 -19.24 -12.16 7.37
N PHE A 131 -18.18 -12.93 7.65
CA PHE A 131 -17.98 -14.23 7.06
C PHE A 131 -17.56 -15.25 8.13
N ILE A 132 -18.17 -16.44 8.08
CA ILE A 132 -17.66 -17.63 8.76
C ILE A 132 -16.64 -18.25 7.83
N ILE A 133 -15.39 -18.38 8.31
CA ILE A 133 -14.27 -18.88 7.51
C ILE A 133 -13.73 -20.13 8.19
N LYS A 134 -13.66 -21.23 7.43
CA LYS A 134 -13.08 -22.51 7.85
C LYS A 134 -11.71 -22.69 7.22
N PHE A 135 -10.75 -23.15 8.04
CA PHE A 135 -9.37 -23.31 7.64
C PHE A 135 -8.95 -24.78 7.62
N LYS A 136 -7.95 -25.09 6.81
CA LYS A 136 -7.37 -26.43 6.65
C LYS A 136 -6.58 -26.87 7.88
N ASN A 137 -5.77 -25.96 8.45
CA ASN A 137 -4.92 -26.23 9.59
C ASN A 137 -5.49 -25.56 10.85
N LYS A 138 -5.14 -26.08 12.02
CA LYS A 138 -5.50 -25.45 13.29
C LYS A 138 -5.01 -24.02 13.36
N ILE A 139 -5.87 -23.14 13.84
CA ILE A 139 -5.58 -21.74 14.11
C ILE A 139 -4.70 -21.68 15.35
N ALA A 140 -3.66 -20.83 15.32
CA ALA A 140 -2.78 -20.67 16.47
C ALA A 140 -3.59 -20.35 17.76
N PRO A 141 -3.29 -20.98 18.90
CA PRO A 141 -4.04 -20.74 20.14
C PRO A 141 -4.02 -19.30 20.63
N SER A 142 -3.00 -18.52 20.22
CA SER A 142 -2.87 -17.11 20.56
C SER A 142 -3.82 -16.19 19.79
N ILE A 143 -4.54 -16.71 18.79
CA ILE A 143 -5.56 -15.97 18.05
C ILE A 143 -6.89 -16.23 18.73
N ASP A 144 -7.37 -15.25 19.46
CA ASP A 144 -8.59 -15.30 20.28
C ASP A 144 -9.50 -14.09 20.01
N ASP A 145 -10.60 -14.01 20.76
CA ASP A 145 -11.59 -12.92 20.64
C ASP A 145 -11.21 -11.66 21.44
N HIS A 146 -10.14 -11.71 22.23
CA HIS A 146 -9.77 -10.66 23.16
C HIS A 146 -8.69 -9.72 22.61
N THR A 147 -7.98 -10.17 21.57
CA THR A 147 -6.89 -9.42 20.95
C THR A 147 -7.25 -9.08 19.51
N ASP A 148 -6.92 -7.90 19.07
CA ASP A 148 -7.21 -7.47 17.70
C ASP A 148 -6.27 -8.16 16.70
N PHE A 149 -6.87 -8.98 15.84
CA PHE A 149 -6.21 -9.68 14.75
C PHE A 149 -6.91 -9.40 13.42
N GLY A 150 -6.11 -9.30 12.36
CA GLY A 150 -6.57 -9.28 10.98
C GLY A 150 -6.28 -10.60 10.26
N ILE A 151 -7.09 -10.89 9.26
CA ILE A 151 -6.87 -11.98 8.30
C ILE A 151 -6.56 -11.33 6.95
N GLU A 152 -5.40 -11.64 6.36
CA GLU A 152 -5.00 -11.24 5.02
C GLU A 152 -5.18 -12.39 4.04
N ASN A 153 -5.78 -12.12 2.89
CA ASN A 153 -5.86 -13.08 1.79
C ASN A 153 -4.64 -12.92 0.88
N LEU A 154 -3.76 -13.91 0.89
CA LEU A 154 -2.51 -13.90 0.11
C LEU A 154 -2.69 -14.30 -1.36
N THR A 155 -3.81 -14.93 -1.71
CA THR A 155 -4.12 -15.32 -3.09
C THR A 155 -4.55 -14.12 -3.91
N TRP A 156 -5.30 -13.21 -3.31
CA TRP A 156 -5.80 -11.99 -3.94
C TRP A 156 -4.85 -10.81 -3.69
N THR A 157 -3.59 -11.00 -4.13
CA THR A 157 -2.52 -10.02 -4.07
C THR A 157 -1.77 -9.99 -5.41
N PRO A 158 -1.71 -8.85 -6.12
CA PRO A 158 -1.14 -8.80 -7.46
C PRO A 158 0.36 -8.49 -7.45
N GLU A 159 1.07 -8.92 -8.50
CA GLU A 159 2.29 -8.25 -8.94
C GLU A 159 1.93 -6.90 -9.55
N VAL A 160 2.81 -5.90 -9.39
CA VAL A 160 2.60 -4.56 -9.93
C VAL A 160 3.77 -4.12 -10.81
N VAL A 161 3.46 -3.58 -11.98
CA VAL A 161 4.39 -2.83 -12.83
C VAL A 161 3.78 -1.45 -13.10
N PHE A 162 4.40 -0.42 -12.56
CA PHE A 162 4.03 0.98 -12.76
C PHE A 162 5.19 1.70 -13.45
N SER A 163 5.09 1.92 -14.76
CA SER A 163 6.24 2.36 -15.57
C SER A 163 5.89 3.40 -16.62
N GLU A 164 6.83 4.32 -16.85
CA GLU A 164 6.75 5.30 -17.95
C GLU A 164 5.47 6.18 -17.88
N ASN A 165 4.95 6.40 -16.66
CA ASN A 165 3.79 7.26 -16.41
C ASN A 165 4.24 8.67 -16.01
N ILE A 166 3.35 9.63 -16.22
CA ILE A 166 3.46 11.00 -15.71
C ILE A 166 2.39 11.19 -14.65
N ILE A 167 2.78 11.52 -13.43
CA ILE A 167 1.92 11.83 -12.31
C ILE A 167 2.19 13.27 -11.89
N ARG A 168 1.18 14.13 -11.93
CA ARG A 168 1.42 15.53 -11.61
C ARG A 168 0.24 16.24 -10.97
N ASN A 169 0.56 17.25 -10.15
CA ASN A 169 -0.40 18.20 -9.58
C ASN A 169 -1.56 17.55 -8.82
N ASN A 170 -1.38 16.37 -8.25
CA ASN A 170 -2.42 15.75 -7.44
C ASN A 170 -2.34 16.21 -5.99
N ARG A 171 -3.50 16.23 -5.32
CA ARG A 171 -3.62 16.75 -3.95
C ARG A 171 -3.00 15.83 -2.90
N ALA A 172 -3.06 14.53 -3.09
CA ALA A 172 -2.60 13.53 -2.12
C ALA A 172 -1.28 12.87 -2.53
N ARG A 173 -1.19 11.55 -2.44
CA ARG A 173 0.03 10.81 -2.81
C ARG A 173 0.10 10.55 -4.31
N GLY A 174 1.30 10.34 -4.82
CA GLY A 174 1.48 9.96 -6.22
C GLY A 174 1.04 8.51 -6.47
N ALA A 175 1.60 7.56 -5.71
CA ALA A 175 1.29 6.14 -5.85
C ALA A 175 1.34 5.43 -4.49
N LEU A 176 0.39 4.53 -4.25
CA LEU A 176 0.30 3.71 -3.04
C LEU A 176 0.32 2.23 -3.42
N PHE A 177 1.23 1.48 -2.80
CA PHE A 177 1.35 0.04 -3.01
C PHE A 177 1.42 -0.70 -1.69
N SER A 178 0.53 -1.69 -1.52
CA SER A 178 0.43 -2.55 -0.35
C SER A 178 0.18 -3.99 -0.79
N THR A 179 1.21 -4.64 -1.36
CA THR A 179 1.14 -6.04 -1.82
C THR A 179 2.42 -6.80 -1.46
N PRO A 180 2.34 -8.07 -1.03
CA PRO A 180 3.51 -8.90 -0.77
C PRO A 180 4.20 -9.38 -2.05
N CYS A 181 3.56 -9.25 -3.20
CA CYS A 181 4.09 -9.64 -4.49
C CYS A 181 5.10 -8.63 -5.03
N LYS A 182 5.77 -9.01 -6.12
CA LYS A 182 6.76 -8.17 -6.77
C LYS A 182 6.15 -6.87 -7.28
N THR A 183 6.72 -5.75 -6.87
CA THR A 183 6.34 -4.40 -7.33
C THR A 183 7.52 -3.72 -8.00
N VAL A 184 7.32 -3.23 -9.21
CA VAL A 184 8.31 -2.46 -9.98
C VAL A 184 7.73 -1.11 -10.33
N VAL A 185 8.40 -0.03 -9.86
CA VAL A 185 8.05 1.37 -10.15
C VAL A 185 9.23 1.98 -10.86
N GLU A 186 9.13 2.19 -12.18
CA GLU A 186 10.29 2.61 -12.95
C GLU A 186 9.99 3.61 -14.06
N LYS A 187 10.95 4.51 -14.29
CA LYS A 187 10.92 5.49 -15.40
C LYS A 187 9.68 6.41 -15.39
N ASN A 188 9.10 6.63 -14.19
CA ASN A 188 7.98 7.55 -14.06
C ASN A 188 8.48 8.96 -13.75
N LEU A 189 7.68 9.95 -14.11
CA LEU A 189 7.79 11.32 -13.67
C LEU A 189 6.73 11.57 -12.59
N PHE A 190 7.16 11.92 -11.38
CA PHE A 190 6.32 12.46 -10.32
C PHE A 190 6.61 13.95 -10.21
N ASP A 191 5.64 14.78 -10.49
CA ASP A 191 5.82 16.22 -10.62
C ASP A 191 4.79 16.96 -9.78
N HIS A 192 5.23 17.65 -8.73
CA HIS A 192 4.36 18.40 -7.82
C HIS A 192 3.23 17.55 -7.21
N THR A 193 3.55 16.35 -6.72
CA THR A 193 2.63 15.61 -5.84
C THR A 193 2.57 16.32 -4.50
N SER A 194 1.37 16.73 -4.05
CA SER A 194 1.25 17.52 -2.82
C SER A 194 1.67 16.73 -1.57
N GLY A 195 1.39 15.44 -1.52
CA GLY A 195 1.89 14.54 -0.49
C GLY A 195 3.15 13.80 -0.92
N THR A 196 3.40 12.65 -0.30
CA THR A 196 4.48 11.74 -0.68
C THR A 196 4.28 11.23 -2.11
N ALA A 197 5.36 11.13 -2.89
CA ALA A 197 5.25 10.66 -4.27
C ALA A 197 4.98 9.14 -4.34
N ILE A 198 5.61 8.36 -3.44
CA ILE A 198 5.36 6.92 -3.33
C ILE A 198 5.18 6.56 -1.87
N LEU A 199 4.06 5.90 -1.55
CA LEU A 199 3.77 5.33 -0.25
C LEU A 199 3.75 3.80 -0.33
N LEU A 200 4.55 3.13 0.50
CA LEU A 200 4.41 1.72 0.81
C LEU A 200 3.79 1.62 2.20
N CYS A 201 2.54 1.16 2.27
CA CYS A 201 1.75 1.18 3.49
C CYS A 201 1.39 -0.24 3.95
N GLY A 202 0.39 -0.35 4.73
CA GLY A 202 -0.27 -1.50 5.33
C GLY A 202 -0.89 -1.08 6.64
N ASP A 203 -2.20 -1.28 6.78
CA ASP A 203 -2.97 -0.80 7.93
C ASP A 203 -4.04 -1.81 8.31
N CYS A 204 -3.93 -2.38 9.53
CA CYS A 204 -4.94 -3.26 10.12
C CYS A 204 -5.67 -2.60 11.30
N ASN A 205 -5.75 -1.25 11.32
CA ASN A 205 -6.30 -0.47 12.44
C ASN A 205 -7.36 0.56 12.01
N GLY A 206 -7.19 1.20 10.85
CA GLY A 206 -8.07 2.26 10.35
C GLY A 206 -8.69 1.90 9.00
N TRP A 207 -7.89 1.91 7.95
CA TRP A 207 -8.34 1.59 6.60
C TRP A 207 -8.49 0.10 6.32
N TYR A 208 -7.80 -0.74 7.07
CA TYR A 208 -7.78 -2.20 6.87
C TYR A 208 -7.28 -2.60 5.47
N GLU A 209 -6.33 -1.87 4.94
CA GLU A 209 -5.68 -2.13 3.67
C GLU A 209 -4.44 -3.02 3.84
N THR A 210 -4.40 -4.17 3.16
CA THR A 210 -3.25 -5.07 3.17
C THR A 210 -2.30 -4.67 2.04
N GLY A 211 -1.07 -5.02 2.04
CA GLY A 211 -0.30 -5.95 2.83
C GLY A 211 1.15 -5.51 2.92
N SER A 212 1.98 -6.38 3.47
CA SER A 212 3.40 -6.09 3.60
C SER A 212 4.12 -6.15 2.26
N CYS A 213 4.86 -5.09 1.90
CA CYS A 213 5.70 -5.09 0.70
C CYS A 213 6.95 -5.94 0.91
N LYS A 214 7.12 -7.04 0.18
CA LYS A 214 8.26 -7.96 0.32
C LYS A 214 9.36 -7.74 -0.72
N ASN A 215 9.00 -7.41 -1.96
CA ASN A 215 9.95 -7.27 -3.06
C ASN A 215 9.58 -6.06 -3.92
N VAL A 216 10.18 -4.91 -3.63
CA VAL A 216 9.90 -3.65 -4.31
C VAL A 216 11.15 -3.10 -4.96
N THR A 217 11.03 -2.67 -6.20
CA THR A 217 12.07 -1.95 -6.93
C THR A 217 11.54 -0.61 -7.43
N ILE A 218 12.08 0.48 -6.91
CA ILE A 218 11.81 1.87 -7.33
C ILE A 218 13.06 2.38 -8.02
N ARG A 219 13.03 2.51 -9.35
CA ARG A 219 14.24 2.86 -10.10
C ARG A 219 14.00 3.77 -11.30
N LYS A 220 15.01 4.59 -11.61
CA LYS A 220 15.02 5.44 -12.80
C LYS A 220 13.79 6.36 -12.89
N ASN A 221 13.21 6.73 -11.75
CA ASN A 221 12.15 7.71 -11.67
C ASN A 221 12.74 9.11 -11.48
N ARG A 222 12.00 10.10 -11.89
CA ARG A 222 12.27 11.51 -11.59
C ARG A 222 11.16 12.06 -10.72
N PHE A 223 11.56 12.66 -9.60
CA PHE A 223 10.66 13.31 -8.64
C PHE A 223 10.97 14.80 -8.66
N ILE A 224 9.96 15.63 -8.92
CA ILE A 224 10.07 17.09 -8.94
C ILE A 224 9.12 17.65 -7.87
N ASN A 225 9.67 18.34 -6.89
CA ASN A 225 8.95 19.14 -5.89
C ASN A 225 7.69 18.46 -5.32
N ALA A 226 7.83 17.21 -4.87
CA ALA A 226 6.82 16.58 -4.01
C ALA A 226 6.82 17.26 -2.61
N LEU A 227 5.83 16.94 -1.78
CA LEU A 227 5.68 17.45 -0.41
C LEU A 227 5.32 18.94 -0.36
N THR A 228 4.53 19.43 -1.29
CA THR A 228 4.05 20.82 -1.28
C THR A 228 2.93 21.06 -0.25
N SER A 229 2.45 20.01 0.44
CA SER A 229 1.51 20.10 1.57
C SER A 229 1.83 19.07 2.65
N MET A 230 1.29 19.28 3.86
CA MET A 230 1.41 18.36 5.00
C MET A 230 0.22 17.40 5.09
N PHE A 231 -0.23 16.88 3.97
CA PHE A 231 -1.31 15.90 3.93
C PHE A 231 -0.87 14.54 4.53
N GLN A 232 -1.82 13.64 4.78
CA GLN A 232 -1.62 12.35 5.45
C GLN A 232 -0.42 11.56 4.94
N PHE A 233 0.35 10.97 5.87
CA PHE A 233 1.51 10.10 5.60
C PHE A 233 2.65 10.77 4.79
N THR A 234 2.74 12.08 4.87
CA THR A 234 3.70 12.91 4.15
C THR A 234 5.00 13.01 4.95
N ASN A 235 5.75 11.92 5.11
CA ASN A 235 6.97 11.92 5.93
C ASN A 235 8.24 12.16 5.11
N ALA A 236 8.24 11.84 3.83
CA ALA A 236 9.30 12.05 2.86
C ALA A 236 8.76 11.90 1.43
N ILE A 237 9.56 12.17 0.41
CA ILE A 237 9.19 11.96 -1.00
C ILE A 237 8.83 10.49 -1.26
N ILE A 238 9.61 9.56 -0.71
CA ILE A 238 9.26 8.14 -0.63
C ILE A 238 9.05 7.80 0.83
N SER A 239 7.84 7.37 1.20
CA SER A 239 7.47 6.96 2.54
C SER A 239 7.17 5.46 2.59
N ILE A 240 7.89 4.74 3.44
CA ILE A 240 7.58 3.36 3.80
C ILE A 240 6.99 3.43 5.21
N TYR A 241 5.66 3.55 5.28
CA TYR A 241 4.95 3.86 6.51
C TYR A 241 3.79 2.90 6.76
N PRO A 242 4.04 1.71 7.33
CA PRO A 242 2.98 0.87 7.86
C PRO A 242 2.39 1.49 9.13
N GLU A 243 1.07 1.38 9.31
CA GLU A 243 0.41 1.79 10.54
C GLU A 243 0.64 0.75 11.62
N ILE A 244 1.55 1.04 12.56
CA ILE A 244 1.93 0.15 13.65
C ILE A 244 1.76 0.90 14.96
N PRO A 245 0.62 0.74 15.66
CA PRO A 245 0.36 1.42 16.93
C PRO A 245 1.39 1.11 18.02
N ASP A 246 1.83 -0.13 18.12
CA ASP A 246 2.84 -0.59 19.09
C ASP A 246 4.12 -1.05 18.35
N LEU A 247 4.88 -0.08 17.85
CA LEU A 247 6.17 -0.35 17.19
C LEU A 247 7.21 -0.94 18.15
N GLN A 248 7.16 -0.61 19.44
CA GLN A 248 8.11 -1.12 20.43
C GLN A 248 7.82 -2.59 20.77
N GLY A 249 6.56 -2.98 20.82
CA GLY A 249 6.13 -4.37 21.02
C GLY A 249 6.28 -5.27 19.79
N GLN A 250 6.54 -4.70 18.61
CA GLN A 250 6.75 -5.48 17.38
C GLN A 250 7.98 -6.38 17.50
N LYS A 251 7.81 -7.66 17.15
CA LYS A 251 8.89 -8.66 17.24
C LYS A 251 9.69 -8.78 15.93
N GLY A 252 8.99 -8.75 14.81
CA GLY A 252 9.56 -8.86 13.47
C GLY A 252 9.71 -7.53 12.76
N TYR A 253 9.53 -7.57 11.45
CA TYR A 253 9.47 -6.43 10.55
C TYR A 253 8.28 -6.60 9.62
N PHE A 254 7.56 -5.53 9.34
CA PHE A 254 6.39 -5.62 8.47
C PHE A 254 6.79 -5.74 7.00
N HIS A 255 7.68 -4.88 6.52
CA HIS A 255 8.13 -4.89 5.13
C HIS A 255 9.46 -5.62 4.94
N GLY A 256 9.75 -6.04 3.68
CA GLY A 256 10.96 -6.80 3.33
C GLY A 256 10.90 -8.25 3.85
N GLY A 257 12.03 -8.78 4.31
CA GLY A 257 12.17 -10.13 4.85
C GLY A 257 13.44 -10.82 4.39
N GLU A 258 13.65 -12.07 4.81
CA GLU A 258 14.88 -12.84 4.47
C GLU A 258 15.08 -12.97 2.95
N ASN A 259 14.00 -13.17 2.19
CA ASN A 259 14.03 -13.35 0.74
C ASN A 259 13.50 -12.13 -0.04
N GLY A 260 13.29 -11.01 0.64
CA GLY A 260 12.73 -9.82 0.05
C GLY A 260 13.50 -8.55 0.42
N LYS A 261 13.40 -7.54 -0.42
CA LYS A 261 14.02 -6.24 -0.14
C LYS A 261 13.28 -5.11 -0.83
N ILE A 262 13.42 -3.92 -0.28
CA ILE A 262 12.98 -2.69 -0.90
C ILE A 262 14.21 -1.99 -1.47
N SER A 263 14.22 -1.80 -2.78
CA SER A 263 15.35 -1.24 -3.54
C SER A 263 14.95 0.08 -4.18
N ILE A 264 15.61 1.17 -3.80
CA ILE A 264 15.41 2.53 -4.32
C ILE A 264 16.73 2.96 -4.95
N VAL A 265 16.81 2.86 -6.28
CA VAL A 265 18.08 2.99 -6.98
C VAL A 265 17.98 3.79 -8.28
N ASP A 266 19.04 4.51 -8.61
CA ASP A 266 19.17 5.23 -9.89
C ASP A 266 18.04 6.26 -10.15
N ASN A 267 17.46 6.86 -9.10
CA ASN A 267 16.42 7.87 -9.22
C ASN A 267 17.02 9.29 -9.18
N ILE A 268 16.26 10.26 -9.66
CA ILE A 268 16.58 11.68 -9.56
C ILE A 268 15.51 12.36 -8.72
N PHE A 269 15.93 13.02 -7.63
CA PHE A 269 15.09 13.83 -6.77
C PHE A 269 15.45 15.30 -6.95
N GLU A 270 14.58 16.07 -7.57
CA GLU A 270 14.65 17.53 -7.65
C GLU A 270 13.71 18.10 -6.60
N THR A 271 14.24 18.73 -5.58
CA THR A 271 13.44 19.09 -4.40
C THR A 271 13.87 20.41 -3.79
N PHE A 272 12.89 21.14 -3.28
CA PHE A 272 13.09 22.34 -2.49
C PHE A 272 13.32 22.03 -1.00
N ASP A 273 12.89 20.88 -0.49
CA ASP A 273 12.98 20.49 0.92
C ASP A 273 13.92 19.28 1.13
N ILE A 274 14.08 18.85 2.37
CA ILE A 274 15.12 17.91 2.80
C ILE A 274 14.68 16.43 2.70
N PRO A 275 13.45 16.01 3.09
CA PRO A 275 13.15 14.60 3.30
C PRO A 275 12.95 13.83 2.01
N ILE A 276 13.88 12.92 1.72
CA ILE A 276 13.84 12.05 0.53
C ILE A 276 13.22 10.70 0.85
N LEU A 277 13.67 10.06 1.94
CA LEU A 277 13.22 8.72 2.34
C LEU A 277 12.87 8.68 3.82
N TYR A 278 11.68 8.18 4.10
CA TYR A 278 11.27 7.71 5.41
C TYR A 278 11.01 6.19 5.33
N ALA A 279 11.56 5.42 6.27
CA ALA A 279 11.31 3.99 6.33
C ALA A 279 11.08 3.51 7.77
N LYS A 280 9.93 2.84 7.99
CA LYS A 280 9.52 2.25 9.26
C LYS A 280 9.28 0.74 9.10
N SER A 281 9.86 -0.04 10.02
CA SER A 281 9.69 -1.50 10.09
C SER A 281 10.06 -2.23 8.80
N VAL A 282 11.33 -2.13 8.39
CA VAL A 282 11.85 -2.72 7.16
C VAL A 282 13.04 -3.63 7.45
N ASN A 283 13.00 -4.86 6.94
CA ASN A 283 14.15 -5.75 6.88
C ASN A 283 14.63 -5.87 5.42
N GLY A 284 15.80 -5.33 5.11
CA GLY A 284 16.36 -5.30 3.75
C GLY A 284 15.96 -4.03 2.98
N LEU A 285 16.78 -2.98 3.09
CA LEU A 285 16.61 -1.72 2.38
C LEU A 285 17.88 -1.40 1.59
N ILE A 286 17.71 -1.05 0.31
CA ILE A 286 18.79 -0.57 -0.54
C ILE A 286 18.43 0.81 -1.05
N PHE A 287 19.25 1.81 -0.71
CA PHE A 287 19.18 3.16 -1.27
C PHE A 287 20.54 3.52 -1.84
N LYS A 288 20.68 3.56 -3.17
CA LYS A 288 21.97 3.82 -3.81
C LYS A 288 21.84 4.45 -5.19
N ASN A 289 22.91 5.14 -5.62
CA ASN A 289 23.01 5.76 -6.94
C ASN A 289 21.85 6.74 -7.23
N ASN A 290 21.23 7.30 -6.20
CA ASN A 290 20.19 8.30 -6.36
C ASN A 290 20.85 9.68 -6.43
N LYS A 291 20.35 10.53 -7.33
CA LYS A 291 20.83 11.91 -7.45
C LYS A 291 19.84 12.85 -6.79
N ILE A 292 20.30 13.66 -5.87
CA ILE A 292 19.51 14.69 -5.18
C ILE A 292 19.94 16.06 -5.71
N LEU A 293 19.00 16.79 -6.30
CA LEU A 293 19.18 18.13 -6.84
C LEU A 293 18.29 19.09 -6.04
N LYS A 294 18.90 20.07 -5.41
CA LYS A 294 18.12 21.10 -4.71
C LYS A 294 17.75 22.25 -5.66
N ASN A 295 16.54 22.74 -5.48
CA ASN A 295 16.05 23.95 -6.14
C ASN A 295 15.43 24.89 -5.08
N THR A 296 15.01 26.07 -5.52
CA THR A 296 14.46 27.14 -4.67
C THR A 296 13.06 27.57 -5.11
N GLU A 297 12.29 26.66 -5.67
CA GLU A 297 10.93 26.99 -6.12
C GLU A 297 10.00 27.30 -4.95
N TYR A 298 10.20 26.60 -3.83
CA TYR A 298 9.50 26.84 -2.57
C TYR A 298 10.47 26.91 -1.40
N GLU A 299 10.06 27.58 -0.32
CA GLU A 299 10.82 27.59 0.93
C GLU A 299 10.66 26.26 1.67
N PRO A 300 11.74 25.69 2.24
CA PRO A 300 11.70 24.46 3.01
C PRO A 300 10.89 24.62 4.31
N TYR A 301 9.88 23.81 4.53
CA TYR A 301 9.00 23.92 5.70
C TYR A 301 8.69 22.60 6.41
N HIS A 302 9.04 21.46 5.81
CA HIS A 302 8.69 20.14 6.33
C HIS A 302 9.26 19.89 7.73
N TRP A 303 8.49 19.23 8.60
CA TRP A 303 8.92 18.89 9.98
C TRP A 303 10.14 17.94 10.01
N ASN A 304 10.21 16.98 9.09
CA ASN A 304 11.33 16.05 8.97
C ASN A 304 12.53 16.80 8.34
N LYS A 305 13.59 16.96 9.13
CA LYS A 305 14.83 17.63 8.71
C LYS A 305 15.96 16.64 8.36
N LYS A 306 15.61 15.37 8.13
CA LYS A 306 16.56 14.33 7.70
C LYS A 306 16.30 13.93 6.26
N THR A 307 17.35 13.87 5.45
CA THR A 307 17.27 13.34 4.07
C THR A 307 16.78 11.90 4.08
N ILE A 308 17.30 11.09 5.00
CA ILE A 308 16.90 9.70 5.24
C ILE A 308 16.55 9.53 6.71
N LEU A 309 15.33 9.20 7.02
CA LEU A 309 14.85 8.91 8.37
C LEU A 309 14.44 7.44 8.45
N LEU A 310 15.08 6.70 9.34
CA LEU A 310 14.87 5.27 9.54
C LEU A 310 14.37 4.98 10.94
N GLU A 311 13.27 4.21 11.06
CA GLU A 311 12.72 3.72 12.31
C GLU A 311 12.56 2.19 12.24
N ARG A 312 13.26 1.46 13.09
CA ARG A 312 13.23 -0.01 13.08
C ARG A 312 13.53 -0.57 11.68
N VAL A 313 14.72 -0.27 11.16
CA VAL A 313 15.21 -0.77 9.88
C VAL A 313 16.49 -1.57 10.10
N THR A 314 16.58 -2.75 9.46
CA THR A 314 17.77 -3.61 9.51
C THR A 314 18.20 -4.01 8.11
N ASN A 315 19.42 -4.52 7.96
CA ASN A 315 20.01 -4.93 6.68
C ASN A 315 19.88 -3.83 5.61
N ALA A 316 20.18 -2.59 6.02
CA ALA A 316 20.13 -1.43 5.14
C ALA A 316 21.49 -1.19 4.47
N THR A 317 21.46 -0.93 3.16
CA THR A 317 22.59 -0.42 2.38
C THR A 317 22.24 0.95 1.85
N ILE A 318 22.86 1.99 2.41
CA ILE A 318 22.66 3.38 2.01
C ILE A 318 23.97 3.90 1.45
N LYS A 319 23.94 4.35 0.19
CA LYS A 319 25.05 5.00 -0.50
C LYS A 319 24.49 6.19 -1.26
N GLU A 320 24.87 7.37 -0.82
CA GLU A 320 24.60 8.63 -1.51
C GLU A 320 25.44 8.77 -2.78
#